data_9d2ca01282a2a0bd65eb0fe26bcfa108
#
_entry.id   9d2ca01282a2a0bd65eb0fe26bcfa108
#
_cell.length_a   1.000
_cell.length_b   1.000
_cell.length_c   1.000
_cell.angle_alpha   90.00
_cell.angle_beta   90.00
_cell.angle_gamma   90.00
#
_symmetry.space_group_name_H-M   'P 1'
#
loop_
_entity.id
_entity.type
_entity.pdbx_description
1 polymer ?
#
loop_
_entity_poly.entity_id
_entity_poly.type
_entity_poly.pdbx_seq_one_letter_code
_entity_poly.pdbx_strand_id
1 'polypeptide(L)'
;MKSRTGILAIVLASAVVSAPLLGQSPGRTPASSAVFRRAVTLVNDGEGAAGRALLDSMVTAARAGSLELAEALYWRATVAASAAEAEQDYRRIILDHPLSPRVPDSLLRLAQLELARGDRENALRRLQRLDIEYPGYSARARTSYWLARAYLDQNDIPRGCAAVTEARGRAAPNDVELRNQIDFLALRCPAPVPPVVAGSQPAEPPPGETASTSPPTTPAPAAQPPAPPEAVADPPPPVVERPPAAEAAPPQPPPAAAPSSYWSVQVAAFGNRTQASALADRLRGRGYQARVDGTAAPYRVRIGQYPRRAAATAALQEIKARGMDGFVVQVDAR
;
A
#
# COMPACT_ATOMS: atom_id res chain seq x y z
N MET A 1 -71.42 -3.53 64.77
CA MET A 1 -71.04 -4.22 63.53
C MET A 1 -70.22 -3.29 62.71
N LYS A 2 -68.92 -3.51 62.62
CA LYS A 2 -67.93 -2.58 61.99
C LYS A 2 -67.43 -3.25 60.72
N SER A 3 -67.82 -2.71 59.55
CA SER A 3 -67.30 -3.14 58.23
C SER A 3 -65.90 -2.49 58.00
N ARG A 4 -64.89 -3.32 57.69
CA ARG A 4 -63.53 -2.89 57.31
C ARG A 4 -63.39 -3.05 55.82
N THR A 5 -63.36 -1.95 55.11
CA THR A 5 -63.08 -1.89 53.69
C THR A 5 -61.54 -1.90 53.48
N GLY A 6 -60.99 -2.94 52.92
CA GLY A 6 -59.58 -3.04 52.57
C GLY A 6 -59.34 -2.37 51.23
N ILE A 7 -58.42 -1.42 51.17
CA ILE A 7 -57.91 -0.78 49.94
C ILE A 7 -56.73 -1.57 49.44
N LEU A 8 -56.90 -2.22 48.27
CA LEU A 8 -55.83 -2.93 47.56
C LEU A 8 -55.03 -1.92 46.73
N ALA A 9 -53.80 -1.60 47.18
CA ALA A 9 -52.89 -0.78 46.44
C ALA A 9 -52.16 -1.62 45.37
N ILE A 10 -52.45 -1.37 44.09
CA ILE A 10 -51.72 -1.94 42.95
C ILE A 10 -50.49 -1.09 42.72
N VAL A 11 -49.31 -1.66 43.03
CA VAL A 11 -48.00 -1.05 42.68
C VAL A 11 -47.66 -1.46 41.23
N LEU A 12 -47.81 -0.54 40.30
CA LEU A 12 -47.31 -0.69 38.92
C LEU A 12 -45.78 -0.49 38.95
N ALA A 13 -45.05 -1.61 38.86
CA ALA A 13 -43.61 -1.56 38.63
C ALA A 13 -43.34 -1.24 37.15
N SER A 14 -42.96 0.02 36.86
CA SER A 14 -42.48 0.43 35.55
C SER A 14 -41.07 -0.12 35.35
N ALA A 15 -40.92 -1.18 34.59
CA ALA A 15 -39.61 -1.67 34.13
C ALA A 15 -39.09 -0.71 33.08
N VAL A 16 -38.11 0.13 33.47
CA VAL A 16 -37.32 0.92 32.52
C VAL A 16 -36.36 -0.04 31.81
N VAL A 17 -36.72 -0.43 30.59
CA VAL A 17 -35.82 -1.13 29.68
C VAL A 17 -34.76 -0.15 29.20
N SER A 18 -33.60 -0.14 29.87
CA SER A 18 -32.40 0.55 29.39
C SER A 18 -31.87 -0.20 28.16
N ALA A 19 -32.22 0.25 26.97
CA ALA A 19 -31.57 -0.20 25.74
C ALA A 19 -30.09 0.23 25.81
N PRO A 20 -29.10 -0.67 25.51
CA PRO A 20 -27.73 -0.25 25.40
C PRO A 20 -27.61 0.70 24.21
N LEU A 21 -27.20 1.95 24.47
CA LEU A 21 -26.71 2.86 23.43
C LEU A 21 -25.49 2.18 22.82
N LEU A 22 -25.70 1.46 21.71
CA LEU A 22 -24.62 1.06 20.83
C LEU A 22 -23.90 2.35 20.41
N GLY A 23 -22.68 2.52 20.89
CA GLY A 23 -21.86 3.70 20.70
C GLY A 23 -21.72 4.02 19.21
N GLN A 24 -22.50 4.96 18.74
CA GLN A 24 -22.23 5.65 17.48
C GLN A 24 -21.00 6.49 17.72
N SER A 25 -19.91 6.15 17.02
CA SER A 25 -18.71 6.99 17.03
C SER A 25 -19.11 8.42 16.69
N PRO A 26 -18.84 9.41 17.56
CA PRO A 26 -19.22 10.79 17.31
C PRO A 26 -18.51 11.26 16.02
N GLY A 27 -19.27 11.75 15.04
CA GLY A 27 -18.75 12.40 13.84
C GLY A 27 -19.04 11.70 12.50
N ARG A 28 -19.70 10.54 12.49
CA ARG A 28 -20.05 9.88 11.22
C ARG A 28 -21.53 9.58 11.15
N THR A 29 -22.29 10.41 10.40
CA THR A 29 -23.66 10.05 10.06
C THR A 29 -23.67 8.99 8.94
N PRO A 30 -24.68 8.11 8.88
CA PRO A 30 -24.83 7.15 7.76
C PRO A 30 -24.85 7.82 6.38
N ALA A 31 -25.46 9.01 6.29
CA ALA A 31 -25.50 9.80 5.07
C ALA A 31 -24.11 10.28 4.62
N SER A 32 -23.27 10.79 5.52
CA SER A 32 -21.90 11.23 5.21
C SER A 32 -21.06 10.06 4.69
N SER A 33 -21.19 8.87 5.32
CA SER A 33 -20.48 7.67 4.88
C SER A 33 -20.88 7.21 3.47
N ALA A 34 -22.13 7.40 3.07
CA ALA A 34 -22.60 7.08 1.73
C ALA A 34 -22.01 8.04 0.68
N VAL A 35 -21.95 9.34 1.00
CA VAL A 35 -21.34 10.35 0.12
C VAL A 35 -19.85 10.08 -0.09
N PHE A 36 -19.10 9.77 0.96
CA PHE A 36 -17.67 9.43 0.85
C PHE A 36 -17.44 8.20 -0.04
N ARG A 37 -18.22 7.12 0.15
CA ARG A 37 -18.13 5.95 -0.72
C ARG A 37 -18.43 6.29 -2.17
N ARG A 38 -19.49 7.07 -2.43
CA ARG A 38 -19.84 7.50 -3.78
C ARG A 38 -18.72 8.30 -4.44
N ALA A 39 -18.10 9.23 -3.71
CA ALA A 39 -16.98 10.02 -4.24
C ALA A 39 -15.79 9.12 -4.64
N VAL A 40 -15.43 8.16 -3.79
CA VAL A 40 -14.35 7.20 -4.10
C VAL A 40 -14.72 6.32 -5.30
N THR A 41 -15.97 5.87 -5.40
CA THR A 41 -16.46 5.11 -6.56
C THR A 41 -16.33 5.91 -7.84
N LEU A 42 -16.79 7.16 -7.86
CA LEU A 42 -16.66 8.05 -9.04
C LEU A 42 -15.19 8.19 -9.49
N VAL A 43 -14.26 8.42 -8.55
CA VAL A 43 -12.84 8.50 -8.88
C VAL A 43 -12.32 7.19 -9.46
N ASN A 44 -12.72 6.06 -8.89
CA ASN A 44 -12.32 4.74 -9.38
C ASN A 44 -12.88 4.39 -10.76
N ASP A 45 -14.04 4.93 -11.09
CA ASP A 45 -14.72 4.71 -12.38
C ASP A 45 -14.23 5.68 -13.47
N GLY A 46 -13.25 6.56 -13.14
CA GLY A 46 -12.68 7.52 -14.08
C GLY A 46 -13.32 8.92 -14.04
N GLU A 47 -14.37 9.09 -13.25
CA GLU A 47 -15.07 10.38 -13.04
C GLU A 47 -14.40 11.20 -11.92
N GLY A 48 -13.07 11.30 -11.96
CA GLY A 48 -12.27 11.87 -10.87
C GLY A 48 -12.65 13.31 -10.51
N ALA A 49 -13.01 14.14 -11.50
CA ALA A 49 -13.45 15.51 -11.26
C ALA A 49 -14.76 15.54 -10.46
N ALA A 50 -15.75 14.72 -10.83
CA ALA A 50 -17.04 14.65 -10.14
C ALA A 50 -16.89 14.13 -8.70
N GLY A 51 -16.06 13.09 -8.50
CA GLY A 51 -15.78 12.57 -7.16
C GLY A 51 -15.12 13.59 -6.24
N ARG A 52 -14.14 14.36 -6.73
CA ARG A 52 -13.48 15.44 -5.97
C ARG A 52 -14.43 16.58 -5.68
N ALA A 53 -15.22 17.06 -6.67
CA ALA A 53 -16.21 18.12 -6.46
C ALA A 53 -17.22 17.77 -5.37
N LEU A 54 -17.63 16.51 -5.27
CA LEU A 54 -18.52 16.03 -4.22
C LEU A 54 -17.87 16.17 -2.83
N LEU A 55 -16.59 15.88 -2.68
CA LEU A 55 -15.86 16.03 -1.42
C LEU A 55 -15.55 17.50 -1.10
N ASP A 56 -15.30 18.34 -2.11
CA ASP A 56 -15.14 19.79 -1.94
C ASP A 56 -16.42 20.43 -1.38
N SER A 57 -17.59 19.99 -1.85
CA SER A 57 -18.86 20.45 -1.31
C SER A 57 -19.03 20.05 0.16
N MET A 58 -18.59 18.84 0.55
CA MET A 58 -18.62 18.39 1.94
C MET A 58 -17.68 19.21 2.84
N VAL A 59 -16.47 19.51 2.36
CA VAL A 59 -15.51 20.36 3.09
C VAL A 59 -16.07 21.78 3.28
N THR A 60 -16.72 22.32 2.25
CA THR A 60 -17.33 23.67 2.29
C THR A 60 -18.53 23.74 3.24
N ALA A 61 -19.35 22.69 3.26
CA ALA A 61 -20.56 22.63 4.10
C ALA A 61 -20.25 22.32 5.58
N ALA A 62 -19.11 21.71 5.87
CA ALA A 62 -18.75 21.30 7.23
C ALA A 62 -18.41 22.53 8.10
N ARG A 63 -18.85 22.50 9.36
CA ARG A 63 -18.51 23.55 10.33
C ARG A 63 -17.01 23.55 10.63
N ALA A 64 -16.41 24.75 10.70
CA ALA A 64 -15.01 24.89 11.12
C ALA A 64 -14.76 24.22 12.49
N GLY A 65 -13.65 23.50 12.61
CA GLY A 65 -13.28 22.80 13.85
C GLY A 65 -14.05 21.50 14.13
N SER A 66 -15.05 21.14 13.31
CA SER A 66 -15.85 19.93 13.54
C SER A 66 -15.10 18.63 13.14
N LEU A 67 -15.55 17.52 13.69
CA LEU A 67 -15.06 16.19 13.29
C LEU A 67 -15.49 15.83 11.87
N GLU A 68 -16.64 16.32 11.42
CA GLU A 68 -17.14 16.18 10.05
C GLU A 68 -16.19 16.84 9.05
N LEU A 69 -15.63 18.00 9.38
CA LEU A 69 -14.64 18.66 8.53
C LEU A 69 -13.37 17.83 8.43
N ALA A 70 -12.86 17.29 9.53
CA ALA A 70 -11.69 16.42 9.53
C ALA A 70 -11.92 15.14 8.71
N GLU A 71 -13.12 14.56 8.79
CA GLU A 71 -13.52 13.39 7.99
C GLU A 71 -13.57 13.73 6.50
N ALA A 72 -14.18 14.86 6.12
CA ALA A 72 -14.28 15.32 4.74
C ALA A 72 -12.89 15.64 4.14
N LEU A 73 -12.02 16.31 4.89
CA LEU A 73 -10.63 16.56 4.52
C LEU A 73 -9.85 15.27 4.29
N TYR A 74 -10.02 14.29 5.17
CA TYR A 74 -9.36 12.99 5.02
C TYR A 74 -9.76 12.30 3.71
N TRP A 75 -11.05 12.23 3.41
CA TRP A 75 -11.54 11.60 2.19
C TRP A 75 -11.14 12.38 0.94
N ARG A 76 -11.14 13.72 1.00
CA ARG A 76 -10.65 14.56 -0.10
C ARG A 76 -9.17 14.29 -0.38
N ALA A 77 -8.35 14.21 0.66
CA ALA A 77 -6.93 13.87 0.53
C ALA A 77 -6.69 12.48 -0.11
N THR A 78 -7.57 11.49 0.18
CA THR A 78 -7.41 10.14 -0.40
C THR A 78 -7.65 10.08 -1.90
N VAL A 79 -8.38 11.05 -2.48
CA VAL A 79 -8.71 11.12 -3.91
C VAL A 79 -8.17 12.37 -4.58
N ALA A 80 -7.27 13.09 -3.93
CA ALA A 80 -6.65 14.31 -4.44
C ALA A 80 -5.99 14.06 -5.81
N ALA A 81 -5.98 15.08 -6.66
CA ALA A 81 -5.36 15.00 -7.97
C ALA A 81 -3.83 14.98 -7.90
N SER A 82 -3.28 15.53 -6.83
CA SER A 82 -1.83 15.62 -6.61
C SER A 82 -1.44 15.26 -5.16
N ALA A 83 -0.18 14.85 -4.99
CA ALA A 83 0.40 14.62 -3.67
C ALA A 83 0.40 15.90 -2.81
N ALA A 84 0.60 17.06 -3.43
CA ALA A 84 0.62 18.35 -2.74
C ALA A 84 -0.73 18.71 -2.11
N GLU A 85 -1.84 18.49 -2.85
CA GLU A 85 -3.19 18.66 -2.34
C GLU A 85 -3.48 17.70 -1.17
N ALA A 86 -3.13 16.43 -1.33
CA ALA A 86 -3.28 15.44 -0.28
C ALA A 86 -2.51 15.82 0.99
N GLU A 87 -1.26 16.26 0.85
CA GLU A 87 -0.43 16.72 1.97
C GLU A 87 -1.04 17.89 2.71
N GLN A 88 -1.59 18.86 1.99
CA GLN A 88 -2.23 20.03 2.59
C GLN A 88 -3.38 19.61 3.51
N ASP A 89 -4.25 18.73 3.05
CA ASP A 89 -5.39 18.26 3.81
C ASP A 89 -4.97 17.40 5.01
N TYR A 90 -4.02 16.47 4.84
CA TYR A 90 -3.52 15.67 5.96
C TYR A 90 -2.85 16.54 7.03
N ARG A 91 -2.06 17.55 6.64
CA ARG A 91 -1.47 18.50 7.59
C ARG A 91 -2.54 19.30 8.32
N ARG A 92 -3.56 19.76 7.60
CA ARG A 92 -4.68 20.48 8.20
C ARG A 92 -5.41 19.65 9.25
N ILE A 93 -5.65 18.36 8.99
CA ILE A 93 -6.24 17.45 9.98
C ILE A 93 -5.38 17.36 11.23
N ILE A 94 -4.07 17.18 11.07
CA ILE A 94 -3.13 16.99 12.19
C ILE A 94 -3.00 18.25 13.05
N LEU A 95 -3.06 19.44 12.44
CA LEU A 95 -2.87 20.74 13.11
C LEU A 95 -4.17 21.29 13.67
N ASP A 96 -5.23 21.31 12.87
CA ASP A 96 -6.47 22.00 13.20
C ASP A 96 -7.48 21.09 13.92
N HIS A 97 -7.31 19.76 13.80
CA HIS A 97 -8.22 18.76 14.37
C HIS A 97 -7.48 17.68 15.19
N PRO A 98 -6.65 18.04 16.18
CA PRO A 98 -5.75 17.08 16.86
C PRO A 98 -6.49 15.97 17.63
N LEU A 99 -7.77 16.15 17.94
CA LEU A 99 -8.62 15.15 18.59
C LEU A 99 -9.42 14.30 17.60
N SER A 100 -9.23 14.50 16.30
CA SER A 100 -9.93 13.71 15.28
C SER A 100 -9.39 12.26 15.25
N PRO A 101 -10.28 11.25 15.13
CA PRO A 101 -9.87 9.87 14.91
C PRO A 101 -9.13 9.67 13.58
N ARG A 102 -9.10 10.69 12.70
CA ARG A 102 -8.35 10.69 11.44
C ARG A 102 -6.90 11.12 11.56
N VAL A 103 -6.47 11.61 12.73
CA VAL A 103 -5.06 12.01 12.92
C VAL A 103 -4.08 10.87 12.69
N PRO A 104 -4.25 9.67 13.28
CA PRO A 104 -3.30 8.57 13.05
C PRO A 104 -3.26 8.11 11.58
N ASP A 105 -4.41 8.03 10.91
CA ASP A 105 -4.46 7.74 9.48
C ASP A 105 -3.71 8.82 8.66
N SER A 106 -3.92 10.09 9.00
CA SER A 106 -3.30 11.24 8.33
C SER A 106 -1.79 11.28 8.54
N LEU A 107 -1.29 10.96 9.75
CA LEU A 107 0.13 10.83 10.03
C LEU A 107 0.78 9.76 9.17
N LEU A 108 0.14 8.58 9.06
CA LEU A 108 0.65 7.48 8.24
C LEU A 108 0.69 7.86 6.76
N ARG A 109 -0.38 8.45 6.23
CA ARG A 109 -0.46 8.86 4.83
C ARG A 109 0.54 9.95 4.49
N LEU A 110 0.67 10.94 5.36
CA LEU A 110 1.64 12.02 5.18
C LEU A 110 3.07 11.48 5.18
N ALA A 111 3.43 10.58 6.09
CA ALA A 111 4.72 9.93 6.11
C ALA A 111 5.00 9.12 4.81
N GLN A 112 4.00 8.45 4.26
CA GLN A 112 4.12 7.73 2.97
C GLN A 112 4.43 8.69 1.82
N LEU A 113 3.79 9.87 1.77
CA LEU A 113 4.03 10.90 0.76
C LEU A 113 5.45 11.51 0.93
N GLU A 114 5.86 11.76 2.16
CA GLU A 114 7.20 12.25 2.50
C GLU A 114 8.29 11.26 2.08
N LEU A 115 8.10 9.95 2.32
CA LEU A 115 9.01 8.91 1.84
C LEU A 115 9.06 8.85 0.31
N ALA A 116 7.92 8.98 -0.36
CA ALA A 116 7.85 8.92 -1.82
C ALA A 116 8.65 10.04 -2.49
N ARG A 117 8.73 11.22 -1.87
CA ARG A 117 9.55 12.34 -2.37
C ARG A 117 10.98 12.37 -1.81
N GLY A 118 11.38 11.39 -0.99
CA GLY A 118 12.71 11.29 -0.41
C GLY A 118 12.92 12.04 0.92
N ASP A 119 11.88 12.64 1.48
CA ASP A 119 11.93 13.35 2.77
C ASP A 119 11.82 12.36 3.95
N ARG A 120 12.90 11.59 4.12
CA ARG A 120 12.96 10.49 5.10
C ARG A 120 12.90 10.96 6.54
N GLU A 121 13.47 12.15 6.80
CA GLU A 121 13.53 12.70 8.16
C GLU A 121 12.15 13.09 8.68
N ASN A 122 11.37 13.83 7.89
CA ASN A 122 10.00 14.19 8.24
C ASN A 122 9.13 12.93 8.39
N ALA A 123 9.25 11.99 7.46
CA ALA A 123 8.52 10.73 7.52
C ALA A 123 8.80 9.95 8.82
N LEU A 124 10.09 9.82 9.22
CA LEU A 124 10.46 9.16 10.47
C LEU A 124 9.84 9.86 11.69
N ARG A 125 9.92 11.19 11.76
CA ARG A 125 9.29 11.93 12.88
C ARG A 125 7.79 11.64 12.99
N ARG A 126 7.08 11.57 11.86
CA ARG A 126 5.63 11.29 11.87
C ARG A 126 5.30 9.86 12.25
N LEU A 127 6.08 8.90 11.74
CA LEU A 127 5.89 7.49 12.06
C LEU A 127 6.22 7.18 13.52
N GLN A 128 7.28 7.80 14.06
CA GLN A 128 7.63 7.69 15.48
C GLN A 128 6.54 8.30 16.36
N ARG A 129 6.06 9.50 16.00
CA ARG A 129 4.92 10.13 16.68
C ARG A 129 3.70 9.20 16.67
N LEU A 130 3.38 8.62 15.52
CA LEU A 130 2.25 7.71 15.37
C LEU A 130 2.40 6.46 16.27
N ASP A 131 3.58 5.86 16.32
CA ASP A 131 3.82 4.66 17.15
C ASP A 131 3.74 4.94 18.65
N ILE A 132 4.21 6.12 19.09
CA ILE A 132 4.26 6.53 20.50
C ILE A 132 2.89 7.05 20.98
N GLU A 133 2.28 7.99 20.23
CA GLU A 133 1.06 8.67 20.69
C GLU A 133 -0.21 7.85 20.45
N TYR A 134 -0.18 6.87 19.53
CA TYR A 134 -1.36 6.09 19.14
C TYR A 134 -1.15 4.56 19.33
N PRO A 135 -0.89 4.08 20.55
CA PRO A 135 -0.61 2.66 20.80
C PRO A 135 -1.78 1.72 20.46
N GLY A 136 -3.01 2.25 20.41
CA GLY A 136 -4.22 1.52 19.99
C GLY A 136 -4.54 1.59 18.51
N TYR A 137 -3.67 2.19 17.69
CA TYR A 137 -3.95 2.33 16.26
C TYR A 137 -4.00 0.98 15.54
N SER A 138 -5.09 0.72 14.79
CA SER A 138 -5.32 -0.57 14.14
C SER A 138 -4.27 -0.95 13.08
N ALA A 139 -3.63 0.04 12.45
CA ALA A 139 -2.62 -0.19 11.42
C ALA A 139 -1.17 -0.15 11.95
N ARG A 140 -0.93 -0.49 13.22
CA ARG A 140 0.42 -0.49 13.82
C ARG A 140 1.42 -1.36 13.08
N ALA A 141 1.03 -2.53 12.60
CA ALA A 141 1.90 -3.37 11.78
C ALA A 141 2.42 -2.64 10.54
N ARG A 142 1.54 -1.87 9.89
CA ARG A 142 1.89 -1.04 8.73
C ARG A 142 2.76 0.15 9.11
N THR A 143 2.54 0.73 10.29
CA THR A 143 3.43 1.78 10.84
C THR A 143 4.84 1.25 11.03
N SER A 144 5.01 0.08 11.68
CA SER A 144 6.31 -0.57 11.88
C SER A 144 6.97 -0.95 10.55
N TYR A 145 6.21 -1.39 9.55
CA TYR A 145 6.73 -1.64 8.20
C TYR A 145 7.31 -0.36 7.56
N TRP A 146 6.61 0.77 7.65
CA TRP A 146 7.09 2.03 7.09
C TRP A 146 8.27 2.61 7.89
N LEU A 147 8.32 2.42 9.22
CA LEU A 147 9.49 2.72 10.04
C LEU A 147 10.69 1.91 9.60
N ALA A 148 10.52 0.58 9.43
CA ALA A 148 11.57 -0.31 8.96
C ALA A 148 12.13 0.15 7.62
N ARG A 149 11.26 0.43 6.65
CA ARG A 149 11.65 0.93 5.34
C ARG A 149 12.41 2.24 5.43
N ALA A 150 11.92 3.21 6.20
CA ALA A 150 12.55 4.51 6.34
C ALA A 150 13.95 4.43 6.96
N TYR A 151 14.14 3.60 8.01
CA TYR A 151 15.45 3.35 8.61
C TYR A 151 16.40 2.64 7.65
N LEU A 152 15.95 1.57 7.01
CA LEU A 152 16.78 0.84 6.04
C LEU A 152 17.19 1.72 4.85
N ASP A 153 16.32 2.61 4.38
CA ASP A 153 16.61 3.53 3.30
C ASP A 153 17.61 4.64 3.71
N GLN A 154 17.81 4.83 5.02
CA GLN A 154 18.89 5.66 5.61
C GLN A 154 20.14 4.85 5.98
N ASN A 155 20.18 3.56 5.63
CA ASN A 155 21.22 2.61 6.02
C ASN A 155 21.36 2.40 7.54
N ASP A 156 20.31 2.69 8.29
CA ASP A 156 20.21 2.37 9.72
C ASP A 156 19.71 0.94 9.89
N ILE A 157 20.62 -0.01 9.66
CA ILE A 157 20.31 -1.44 9.68
C ILE A 157 19.80 -1.89 11.04
N PRO A 158 20.40 -1.52 12.20
CA PRO A 158 19.93 -1.97 13.48
C PRO A 158 18.46 -1.59 13.78
N ARG A 159 18.11 -0.29 13.63
CA ARG A 159 16.73 0.17 13.86
C ARG A 159 15.78 -0.35 12.81
N GLY A 160 16.22 -0.44 11.56
CA GLY A 160 15.43 -1.00 10.46
C GLY A 160 15.02 -2.45 10.72
N CYS A 161 15.97 -3.29 11.12
CA CYS A 161 15.71 -4.71 11.37
C CYS A 161 14.90 -4.95 12.67
N ALA A 162 15.08 -4.13 13.68
CA ALA A 162 14.20 -4.14 14.85
C ALA A 162 12.74 -3.84 14.44
N ALA A 163 12.53 -2.80 13.63
CA ALA A 163 11.20 -2.44 13.13
C ALA A 163 10.61 -3.51 12.18
N VAL A 164 11.42 -4.23 11.38
CA VAL A 164 10.98 -5.40 10.60
C VAL A 164 10.43 -6.49 11.51
N THR A 165 11.16 -6.83 12.58
CA THR A 165 10.75 -7.84 13.56
C THR A 165 9.43 -7.46 14.22
N GLU A 166 9.29 -6.19 14.58
CA GLU A 166 8.07 -5.65 15.17
C GLU A 166 6.89 -5.67 14.20
N ALA A 167 7.10 -5.27 12.96
CA ALA A 167 6.08 -5.32 11.91
C ALA A 167 5.58 -6.75 11.69
N ARG A 168 6.50 -7.72 11.67
CA ARG A 168 6.18 -9.15 11.51
C ARG A 168 5.35 -9.67 12.69
N GLY A 169 5.69 -9.32 13.91
CA GLY A 169 4.96 -9.72 15.11
C GLY A 169 3.56 -9.09 15.23
N ARG A 170 3.37 -7.90 14.64
CA ARG A 170 2.09 -7.17 14.63
C ARG A 170 1.19 -7.50 13.43
N ALA A 171 1.75 -8.03 12.35
CA ALA A 171 0.99 -8.30 11.13
C ALA A 171 0.00 -9.45 11.33
N ALA A 172 -1.27 -9.19 11.03
CA ALA A 172 -2.30 -10.20 11.12
C ALA A 172 -2.02 -11.37 10.16
N PRO A 173 -2.32 -12.62 10.55
CA PRO A 173 -2.06 -13.79 9.70
C PRO A 173 -2.74 -13.73 8.32
N ASN A 174 -3.87 -13.06 8.22
CA ASN A 174 -4.66 -12.89 7.00
C ASN A 174 -4.23 -11.68 6.15
N ASP A 175 -3.38 -10.77 6.65
CA ASP A 175 -2.80 -9.66 5.85
C ASP A 175 -1.58 -10.16 5.08
N VAL A 176 -1.84 -11.05 4.11
CA VAL A 176 -0.80 -11.72 3.33
C VAL A 176 0.08 -10.71 2.58
N GLU A 177 -0.52 -9.63 2.06
CA GLU A 177 0.23 -8.61 1.32
C GLU A 177 1.24 -7.89 2.20
N LEU A 178 0.83 -7.43 3.38
CA LEU A 178 1.73 -6.77 4.32
C LEU A 178 2.84 -7.72 4.79
N ARG A 179 2.51 -8.98 5.06
CA ARG A 179 3.51 -9.99 5.46
C ARG A 179 4.55 -10.23 4.37
N ASN A 180 4.13 -10.35 3.11
CA ASN A 180 5.04 -10.49 1.99
C ASN A 180 5.96 -9.26 1.83
N GLN A 181 5.42 -8.05 2.04
CA GLN A 181 6.20 -6.81 2.02
C GLN A 181 7.22 -6.78 3.14
N ILE A 182 6.85 -7.19 4.35
CA ILE A 182 7.75 -7.30 5.50
C ILE A 182 8.85 -8.33 5.25
N ASP A 183 8.49 -9.50 4.72
CA ASP A 183 9.46 -10.57 4.42
C ASP A 183 10.45 -10.14 3.34
N PHE A 184 9.99 -9.42 2.32
CA PHE A 184 10.88 -8.82 1.32
C PHE A 184 11.84 -7.81 1.95
N LEU A 185 11.36 -6.97 2.86
CA LEU A 185 12.19 -5.97 3.53
C LEU A 185 13.21 -6.63 4.47
N ALA A 186 12.84 -7.76 5.09
CA ALA A 186 13.71 -8.53 5.98
C ALA A 186 14.96 -9.10 5.27
N LEU A 187 14.95 -9.25 3.95
CA LEU A 187 16.13 -9.66 3.18
C LEU A 187 17.31 -8.67 3.29
N ARG A 188 17.05 -7.44 3.70
CA ARG A 188 18.08 -6.42 3.94
C ARG A 188 18.70 -6.54 5.34
N CYS A 189 18.16 -7.38 6.20
CA CYS A 189 18.67 -7.59 7.56
C CYS A 189 19.68 -8.74 7.59
N PRO A 190 20.79 -8.59 8.33
CA PRO A 190 21.73 -9.69 8.54
C PRO A 190 21.00 -10.86 9.21
N ALA A 191 21.39 -12.08 8.83
CA ALA A 191 20.87 -13.27 9.50
C ALA A 191 21.17 -13.20 11.01
N PRO A 192 20.25 -13.67 11.88
CA PRO A 192 20.54 -13.77 13.29
C PRO A 192 21.82 -14.59 13.49
N VAL A 193 22.85 -13.98 14.06
CA VAL A 193 24.03 -14.73 14.45
C VAL A 193 23.56 -15.70 15.55
N PRO A 194 23.68 -17.03 15.36
CA PRO A 194 23.33 -17.97 16.44
C PRO A 194 24.14 -17.60 17.68
N PRO A 195 23.55 -17.68 18.88
CA PRO A 195 24.30 -17.39 20.09
C PRO A 195 25.54 -18.27 20.10
N VAL A 196 26.71 -17.62 20.13
CA VAL A 196 27.97 -18.31 20.35
C VAL A 196 27.84 -18.92 21.75
N VAL A 197 27.58 -20.23 21.82
CA VAL A 197 27.64 -20.96 23.06
C VAL A 197 29.09 -20.81 23.57
N ALA A 198 29.25 -19.95 24.55
CA ALA A 198 30.50 -19.81 25.29
C ALA A 198 30.78 -21.15 26.01
N GLY A 199 31.49 -22.05 25.34
CA GLY A 199 31.70 -23.42 25.81
C GLY A 199 32.60 -24.29 24.97
N SER A 200 33.17 -23.74 23.88
CA SER A 200 34.24 -24.44 23.19
C SER A 200 35.50 -23.57 23.22
N GLN A 201 36.26 -23.68 24.32
CA GLN A 201 37.66 -23.24 24.26
C GLN A 201 38.34 -24.03 23.16
N PRO A 202 38.99 -23.35 22.20
CA PRO A 202 39.89 -24.04 21.29
C PRO A 202 40.99 -24.69 22.13
N ALA A 203 41.21 -25.98 21.92
CA ALA A 203 42.36 -26.67 22.49
C ALA A 203 43.64 -25.93 22.11
N GLU A 204 44.42 -25.58 23.08
CA GLU A 204 45.75 -24.96 22.97
C GLU A 204 46.62 -25.83 22.06
N PRO A 205 47.18 -25.33 20.94
CA PRO A 205 48.12 -26.13 20.14
C PRO A 205 49.44 -26.31 20.86
N PRO A 206 50.14 -27.45 20.67
CA PRO A 206 51.42 -27.72 21.33
C PRO A 206 52.50 -26.72 20.85
N PRO A 207 53.49 -26.38 21.71
CA PRO A 207 54.53 -25.41 21.36
C PRO A 207 55.58 -26.08 20.41
N GLY A 208 55.86 -25.43 19.32
CA GLY A 208 57.01 -25.73 18.47
C GLY A 208 56.77 -25.57 17.00
N GLU A 209 57.17 -24.42 16.48
CA GLU A 209 58.12 -24.24 15.39
C GLU A 209 58.06 -22.84 14.83
N THR A 210 59.22 -22.17 14.92
CA THR A 210 59.53 -20.85 14.38
C THR A 210 59.52 -20.86 12.87
N ALA A 211 58.63 -20.08 12.26
CA ALA A 211 58.72 -19.78 10.84
C ALA A 211 58.66 -18.28 10.58
N SER A 212 59.74 -17.85 10.08
CA SER A 212 60.19 -16.68 9.32
C SER A 212 59.15 -15.66 8.89
N THR A 213 59.38 -14.44 9.36
CA THR A 213 58.75 -13.20 8.96
C THR A 213 59.15 -12.83 7.51
N SER A 214 58.16 -12.62 6.63
CA SER A 214 58.33 -11.85 5.41
C SER A 214 57.39 -10.62 5.44
N PRO A 215 57.85 -9.44 5.02
CA PRO A 215 57.11 -8.18 5.15
C PRO A 215 55.98 -8.07 4.10
N PRO A 216 54.93 -7.31 4.39
CA PRO A 216 53.79 -7.16 3.48
C PRO A 216 54.13 -6.23 2.31
N THR A 217 53.91 -6.72 1.11
CA THR A 217 54.00 -5.96 -0.14
C THR A 217 52.77 -5.05 -0.26
N THR A 218 53.02 -3.76 -0.40
CA THR A 218 52.04 -2.71 -0.69
C THR A 218 51.38 -2.94 -2.06
N PRO A 219 50.06 -2.95 -2.21
CA PRO A 219 49.43 -2.96 -3.53
C PRO A 219 49.55 -1.58 -4.20
N ALA A 220 49.98 -1.56 -5.46
CA ALA A 220 49.98 -0.38 -6.33
C ALA A 220 48.54 0.06 -6.69
N PRO A 221 48.32 1.36 -6.99
CA PRO A 221 47.00 1.90 -7.30
C PRO A 221 46.47 1.36 -8.63
N ALA A 222 45.22 0.90 -8.61
CA ALA A 222 44.49 0.46 -9.79
C ALA A 222 44.24 1.63 -10.76
N ALA A 223 44.59 1.41 -12.02
CA ALA A 223 44.34 2.31 -13.14
C ALA A 223 42.84 2.53 -13.38
N GLN A 224 42.45 3.79 -13.61
CA GLN A 224 41.09 4.16 -14.03
C GLN A 224 40.80 3.64 -15.43
N PRO A 225 39.54 3.19 -15.69
CA PRO A 225 39.12 2.83 -17.05
C PRO A 225 39.01 4.09 -17.93
N PRO A 226 39.31 3.97 -19.24
CA PRO A 226 39.16 5.08 -20.17
C PRO A 226 37.69 5.44 -20.43
N ALA A 227 37.45 6.75 -20.66
CA ALA A 227 36.15 7.31 -20.99
C ALA A 227 35.64 6.79 -22.34
N PRO A 228 34.26 6.66 -22.52
CA PRO A 228 33.68 6.25 -23.78
C PRO A 228 33.93 7.32 -24.89
N PRO A 229 34.08 6.91 -26.16
CA PRO A 229 34.21 7.86 -27.25
C PRO A 229 32.90 8.60 -27.52
N GLU A 230 33.04 9.89 -27.87
CA GLU A 230 31.96 10.77 -28.29
C GLU A 230 31.25 10.19 -29.53
N ALA A 231 29.92 10.16 -29.49
CA ALA A 231 29.07 9.75 -30.60
C ALA A 231 29.14 10.81 -31.71
N VAL A 232 29.66 10.41 -32.86
CA VAL A 232 29.58 11.17 -34.10
C VAL A 232 28.18 11.14 -34.63
N ALA A 233 27.58 12.30 -34.90
CA ALA A 233 26.22 12.42 -35.44
C ALA A 233 26.19 11.91 -36.90
N ASP A 234 25.23 11.01 -37.16
CA ASP A 234 24.91 10.54 -38.51
C ASP A 234 24.21 11.65 -39.34
N PRO A 235 24.52 11.76 -40.66
CA PRO A 235 23.85 12.68 -41.52
C PRO A 235 22.40 12.23 -41.83
N PRO A 236 21.49 13.19 -42.14
CA PRO A 236 20.09 12.88 -42.41
C PRO A 236 19.89 12.10 -43.73
N PRO A 237 18.89 11.20 -43.77
CA PRO A 237 18.63 10.40 -44.98
C PRO A 237 18.07 11.24 -46.14
N PRO A 238 18.29 10.80 -47.41
CA PRO A 238 17.86 11.54 -48.58
C PRO A 238 16.34 11.53 -48.74
N VAL A 239 15.81 12.67 -49.14
CA VAL A 239 14.40 12.88 -49.49
C VAL A 239 14.08 12.08 -50.74
N VAL A 240 13.20 11.08 -50.64
CA VAL A 240 12.64 10.32 -51.76
C VAL A 240 11.38 11.06 -52.26
N GLU A 241 11.43 11.53 -53.49
CA GLU A 241 10.33 12.18 -54.20
C GLU A 241 9.20 11.17 -54.48
N ARG A 242 7.96 11.50 -54.10
CA ARG A 242 6.77 10.66 -54.19
C ARG A 242 6.15 10.79 -55.58
N PRO A 243 5.83 9.68 -56.31
CA PRO A 243 5.06 9.73 -57.55
C PRO A 243 3.60 10.20 -57.32
N PRO A 244 2.93 10.77 -58.30
CA PRO A 244 1.60 11.36 -58.15
C PRO A 244 0.51 10.31 -57.90
N ALA A 245 -0.46 10.74 -57.11
CA ALA A 245 -1.55 9.96 -56.55
C ALA A 245 -2.51 9.40 -57.62
N ALA A 246 -2.81 8.12 -57.51
CA ALA A 246 -3.99 7.51 -58.14
C ALA A 246 -5.21 7.77 -57.22
N GLU A 247 -6.34 8.07 -57.85
CA GLU A 247 -7.61 8.46 -57.26
C GLU A 247 -8.11 7.42 -56.23
N ALA A 248 -8.36 7.90 -55.01
CA ALA A 248 -8.64 7.06 -53.86
C ALA A 248 -10.12 6.66 -53.76
N ALA A 249 -10.38 5.37 -53.59
CA ALA A 249 -11.65 4.84 -53.08
C ALA A 249 -11.95 5.40 -51.68
N PRO A 250 -13.23 5.51 -51.27
CA PRO A 250 -13.59 6.10 -49.98
C PRO A 250 -12.93 5.34 -48.79
N PRO A 251 -12.43 6.06 -47.78
CA PRO A 251 -11.66 5.45 -46.70
C PRO A 251 -12.54 4.50 -45.87
N GLN A 252 -12.11 3.25 -45.82
CA GLN A 252 -12.60 2.33 -44.78
C GLN A 252 -12.14 2.85 -43.41
N PRO A 253 -13.01 2.82 -42.36
CA PRO A 253 -12.58 3.20 -41.04
C PRO A 253 -11.40 2.32 -40.61
N PRO A 254 -10.35 2.91 -40.01
CA PRO A 254 -9.20 2.14 -39.60
C PRO A 254 -9.65 1.06 -38.60
N PRO A 255 -9.08 -0.17 -38.65
CA PRO A 255 -9.32 -1.18 -37.65
C PRO A 255 -8.97 -0.57 -36.30
N ALA A 256 -9.91 -0.65 -35.34
CA ALA A 256 -9.73 -0.14 -34.00
C ALA A 256 -8.41 -0.69 -33.46
N ALA A 257 -7.47 0.21 -33.18
CA ALA A 257 -6.18 -0.17 -32.60
C ALA A 257 -6.47 -1.02 -31.34
N ALA A 258 -5.86 -2.20 -31.27
CA ALA A 258 -5.98 -3.04 -30.08
C ALA A 258 -5.61 -2.19 -28.85
N PRO A 259 -6.38 -2.24 -27.77
CA PRO A 259 -6.14 -1.39 -26.62
C PRO A 259 -4.71 -1.62 -26.11
N SER A 260 -3.93 -0.55 -26.01
CA SER A 260 -2.54 -0.57 -25.52
C SER A 260 -2.42 -0.98 -24.06
N SER A 261 -3.54 -1.12 -23.37
CA SER A 261 -3.60 -1.60 -21.99
C SER A 261 -4.96 -2.28 -21.70
N TYR A 262 -4.97 -3.18 -20.73
CA TYR A 262 -6.17 -3.86 -20.25
C TYR A 262 -6.14 -3.97 -18.71
N TRP A 263 -7.28 -4.29 -18.10
CA TRP A 263 -7.40 -4.50 -16.66
C TRP A 263 -7.39 -6.00 -16.35
N SER A 264 -6.86 -6.36 -15.19
CA SER A 264 -6.79 -7.75 -14.73
C SER A 264 -6.92 -7.80 -13.20
N VAL A 265 -7.32 -8.94 -12.66
CA VAL A 265 -7.33 -9.17 -11.21
C VAL A 265 -6.06 -9.92 -10.82
N GLN A 266 -5.18 -9.27 -10.05
CA GLN A 266 -4.00 -9.93 -9.48
C GLN A 266 -4.39 -10.59 -8.17
N VAL A 267 -4.17 -11.91 -8.06
CA VAL A 267 -4.51 -12.72 -6.89
C VAL A 267 -3.31 -13.14 -6.07
N ALA A 268 -2.11 -13.13 -6.65
CA ALA A 268 -0.87 -13.43 -5.93
C ALA A 268 0.36 -12.92 -6.68
N ALA A 269 1.49 -12.85 -5.96
CA ALA A 269 2.82 -12.65 -6.52
C ALA A 269 3.81 -13.56 -5.76
N PHE A 270 4.73 -14.19 -6.50
CA PHE A 270 5.69 -15.15 -5.96
C PHE A 270 7.13 -14.80 -6.38
N GLY A 271 8.08 -15.06 -5.52
CA GLY A 271 9.50 -15.01 -5.86
C GLY A 271 9.95 -16.17 -6.76
N ASN A 272 9.16 -17.25 -6.84
CA ASN A 272 9.46 -18.45 -7.59
C ASN A 272 8.37 -18.70 -8.65
N ARG A 273 8.81 -18.91 -9.92
CA ARG A 273 7.91 -19.14 -11.05
C ARG A 273 7.11 -20.44 -10.92
N THR A 274 7.70 -21.50 -10.36
CA THR A 274 7.03 -22.79 -10.16
C THR A 274 5.82 -22.67 -9.24
N GLN A 275 5.95 -21.90 -8.15
CA GLN A 275 4.83 -21.65 -7.24
C GLN A 275 3.73 -20.82 -7.90
N ALA A 276 4.10 -19.79 -8.68
CA ALA A 276 3.15 -18.99 -9.45
C ALA A 276 2.39 -19.85 -10.47
N SER A 277 3.11 -20.72 -11.21
CA SER A 277 2.50 -21.63 -12.19
C SER A 277 1.56 -22.62 -11.51
N ALA A 278 1.95 -23.24 -10.41
CA ALA A 278 1.11 -24.18 -9.66
C ALA A 278 -0.18 -23.54 -9.16
N LEU A 279 -0.17 -22.25 -8.75
CA LEU A 279 -1.38 -21.53 -8.42
C LEU A 279 -2.23 -21.25 -9.66
N ALA A 280 -1.63 -20.79 -10.76
CA ALA A 280 -2.34 -20.50 -12.00
C ALA A 280 -3.03 -21.75 -12.55
N ASP A 281 -2.38 -22.94 -12.49
CA ASP A 281 -2.93 -24.22 -12.92
C ASP A 281 -4.14 -24.63 -12.05
N ARG A 282 -4.03 -24.49 -10.73
CA ARG A 282 -5.17 -24.74 -9.83
C ARG A 282 -6.35 -23.83 -10.10
N LEU A 283 -6.09 -22.56 -10.45
CA LEU A 283 -7.14 -21.61 -10.78
C LEU A 283 -7.78 -21.92 -12.12
N ARG A 284 -7.00 -22.35 -13.12
CA ARG A 284 -7.53 -22.83 -14.42
C ARG A 284 -8.41 -24.06 -14.23
N GLY A 285 -8.00 -25.01 -13.38
CA GLY A 285 -8.82 -26.17 -13.03
C GLY A 285 -10.14 -25.82 -12.33
N ARG A 286 -10.26 -24.61 -11.78
CA ARG A 286 -11.52 -24.06 -11.21
C ARG A 286 -12.32 -23.18 -12.19
N GLY A 287 -11.91 -23.12 -13.46
CA GLY A 287 -12.59 -22.37 -14.51
C GLY A 287 -12.17 -20.91 -14.64
N TYR A 288 -11.12 -20.46 -13.94
CA TYR A 288 -10.62 -19.09 -14.09
C TYR A 288 -9.60 -18.97 -15.22
N GLN A 289 -9.64 -17.86 -15.96
CA GLN A 289 -8.62 -17.53 -16.95
C GLN A 289 -7.37 -16.98 -16.24
N ALA A 290 -6.63 -17.86 -15.55
CA ALA A 290 -5.45 -17.48 -14.80
C ALA A 290 -4.19 -17.59 -15.64
N ARG A 291 -3.26 -16.62 -15.47
CA ARG A 291 -1.94 -16.61 -16.10
C ARG A 291 -0.88 -16.11 -15.14
N VAL A 292 0.38 -16.40 -15.48
CA VAL A 292 1.56 -15.91 -14.77
C VAL A 292 2.22 -14.83 -15.62
N ASP A 293 2.34 -13.63 -15.09
CA ASP A 293 3.00 -12.49 -15.72
C ASP A 293 4.33 -12.17 -15.02
N GLY A 294 5.33 -11.80 -15.82
CA GLY A 294 6.67 -11.46 -15.38
C GLY A 294 7.73 -12.44 -15.93
N THR A 295 8.82 -11.88 -16.44
CA THR A 295 10.02 -12.64 -16.90
C THR A 295 10.99 -12.91 -15.79
N ALA A 296 10.96 -12.11 -14.72
CA ALA A 296 11.73 -12.22 -13.49
C ALA A 296 10.81 -12.04 -12.28
N ALA A 297 11.31 -12.38 -11.09
CA ALA A 297 10.58 -12.16 -9.84
C ALA A 297 10.27 -10.66 -9.61
N PRO A 298 9.10 -10.33 -9.06
CA PRO A 298 8.03 -11.24 -8.64
C PRO A 298 7.15 -11.72 -9.81
N TYR A 299 6.89 -13.01 -9.85
CA TYR A 299 5.95 -13.65 -10.81
C TYR A 299 4.52 -13.43 -10.31
N ARG A 300 3.72 -12.73 -11.10
CA ARG A 300 2.35 -12.30 -10.72
C ARG A 300 1.33 -13.25 -11.32
N VAL A 301 0.43 -13.76 -10.48
CA VAL A 301 -0.72 -14.57 -10.95
C VAL A 301 -1.91 -13.65 -11.11
N ARG A 302 -2.43 -13.58 -12.34
CA ARG A 302 -3.53 -12.71 -12.75
C ARG A 302 -4.68 -13.48 -13.37
N ILE A 303 -5.90 -13.01 -13.16
CA ILE A 303 -7.13 -13.59 -13.68
C ILE A 303 -7.80 -12.60 -14.64
N GLY A 304 -8.18 -13.08 -15.82
CA GLY A 304 -8.92 -12.34 -16.83
C GLY A 304 -8.14 -11.20 -17.50
N GLN A 305 -8.69 -10.72 -18.62
CA GLN A 305 -8.29 -9.49 -19.31
C GLN A 305 -9.57 -8.72 -19.59
N TYR A 306 -9.69 -7.54 -19.01
CA TYR A 306 -10.90 -6.74 -19.06
C TYR A 306 -10.60 -5.41 -19.75
N PRO A 307 -11.43 -4.96 -20.71
CA PRO A 307 -11.20 -3.70 -21.40
C PRO A 307 -11.43 -2.48 -20.51
N ARG A 308 -12.20 -2.65 -19.41
CA ARG A 308 -12.56 -1.55 -18.50
C ARG A 308 -12.31 -1.99 -17.05
N ARG A 309 -11.89 -1.04 -16.21
CA ARG A 309 -11.67 -1.27 -14.77
C ARG A 309 -12.94 -1.77 -14.07
N ALA A 310 -14.11 -1.25 -14.42
CA ALA A 310 -15.37 -1.68 -13.81
C ALA A 310 -15.64 -3.18 -14.02
N ALA A 311 -15.34 -3.73 -15.20
CA ALA A 311 -15.48 -5.15 -15.48
C ALA A 311 -14.50 -6.00 -14.64
N ALA A 312 -13.26 -5.55 -14.46
CA ALA A 312 -12.28 -6.21 -13.59
C ALA A 312 -12.71 -6.13 -12.11
N THR A 313 -13.33 -5.02 -11.69
CA THR A 313 -13.86 -4.85 -10.34
C THR A 313 -15.04 -5.80 -10.07
N ALA A 314 -15.96 -5.96 -11.03
CA ALA A 314 -17.05 -6.92 -10.92
C ALA A 314 -16.51 -8.36 -10.78
N ALA A 315 -15.55 -8.74 -11.62
CA ALA A 315 -14.88 -10.04 -11.53
C ALA A 315 -14.16 -10.24 -10.19
N LEU A 316 -13.55 -9.20 -9.63
CA LEU A 316 -12.94 -9.26 -8.30
C LEU A 316 -13.98 -9.54 -7.21
N GLN A 317 -15.18 -8.97 -7.29
CA GLN A 317 -16.26 -9.25 -6.32
C GLN A 317 -16.70 -10.72 -6.38
N GLU A 318 -16.82 -11.29 -7.58
CA GLU A 318 -17.13 -12.72 -7.74
C GLU A 318 -16.02 -13.62 -7.19
N ILE A 319 -14.75 -13.26 -7.41
CA ILE A 319 -13.58 -13.97 -6.90
C ILE A 319 -13.56 -13.92 -5.36
N LYS A 320 -13.88 -12.75 -4.76
CA LYS A 320 -14.00 -12.57 -3.31
C LYS A 320 -15.15 -13.35 -2.72
N ALA A 321 -16.29 -13.40 -3.38
CA ALA A 321 -17.45 -14.20 -2.94
C ALA A 321 -17.14 -15.71 -2.88
N ARG A 322 -16.14 -16.17 -3.64
CA ARG A 322 -15.63 -17.54 -3.62
C ARG A 322 -14.40 -17.75 -2.68
N GLY A 323 -14.15 -16.79 -1.78
CA GLY A 323 -13.12 -16.88 -0.74
C GLY A 323 -11.69 -16.64 -1.22
N MET A 324 -11.49 -15.95 -2.35
CA MET A 324 -10.17 -15.58 -2.83
C MET A 324 -9.99 -14.07 -2.81
N ASP A 325 -8.87 -13.60 -2.27
CA ASP A 325 -8.51 -12.20 -2.29
C ASP A 325 -7.73 -11.82 -3.55
N GLY A 326 -7.82 -10.54 -3.92
CA GLY A 326 -7.11 -9.99 -5.06
C GLY A 326 -7.35 -8.49 -5.17
N PHE A 327 -6.71 -7.88 -6.17
CA PHE A 327 -6.90 -6.47 -6.48
C PHE A 327 -6.80 -6.23 -8.00
N VAL A 328 -7.47 -5.17 -8.46
CA VAL A 328 -7.51 -4.80 -9.87
C VAL A 328 -6.25 -4.05 -10.25
N VAL A 329 -5.61 -4.45 -11.34
CA VAL A 329 -4.40 -3.82 -11.90
C VAL A 329 -4.60 -3.50 -13.36
N GLN A 330 -4.02 -2.39 -13.80
CA GLN A 330 -3.86 -2.10 -15.23
C GLN A 330 -2.59 -2.78 -15.73
N VAL A 331 -2.65 -3.32 -16.93
CA VAL A 331 -1.56 -4.06 -17.57
C VAL A 331 -1.39 -3.52 -18.99
N ASP A 332 -0.20 -3.08 -19.32
CA ASP A 332 0.12 -2.68 -20.69
C ASP A 332 0.19 -3.93 -21.57
N ALA A 333 -0.48 -3.87 -22.73
CA ALA A 333 -0.37 -4.88 -23.76
C ALA A 333 1.04 -4.76 -24.39
N ARG A 334 1.87 -5.77 -24.18
CA ARG A 334 3.17 -5.90 -24.83
C ARG A 334 3.03 -6.63 -26.14
#